data_a9e2c970f1a893df57d1194b65c78005
#
_entry.id   a9e2c970f1a893df57d1194b65c78005
#
_cell.length_a   1.000
_cell.length_b   1.000
_cell.length_c   1.000
_cell.angle_alpha   90.00
_cell.angle_beta   90.00
_cell.angle_gamma   90.00
#
_symmetry.space_group_name_H-M   'P 1'
#
loop_
_entity.id
_entity.type
_entity.pdbx_description
1 polymer ?
#
loop_
_entity_poly.entity_id
_entity_poly.type
_entity_poly.pdbx_seq_one_letter_code
_entity_poly.pdbx_strand_id
1 'polypeptide(L)'
;MEDLKDKTAMQKTQIFNVIILDRSGSMQRIRQAAVDGFNETLIGIKKAQEKFADTQEHFVSLVTFCSCETCNVFDKVPVGKARPLSMNDYEPCCSTPLYDAMGFTLTAMHKQIKDIEDVAVVVTIITDGYENASKEYNGSSIKALVETLHKEGWTFTYMGANQDAMEVAMSMSIRNARNFDYSSEGTRASMRKDTTTRMNFFSRLSQMKNEAAFCAEPMSKEERLGCYGRLADEAFDEEENK
;
A
#
# COMPACT_ATOMS: atom_id res chain seq x y z
N MET A 1 -47.15 5.46 16.39
CA MET A 1 -46.21 6.39 15.78
C MET A 1 -44.85 6.12 16.35
N GLU A 2 -44.21 5.10 15.84
CA GLU A 2 -42.83 4.74 16.11
C GLU A 2 -42.28 4.03 14.87
N ASP A 3 -42.03 4.83 13.82
CA ASP A 3 -41.27 4.44 12.67
C ASP A 3 -40.13 5.42 12.54
N LEU A 4 -39.07 5.20 13.27
CA LEU A 4 -37.81 5.92 13.12
C LEU A 4 -36.69 4.95 12.85
N LYS A 5 -36.56 4.67 11.53
CA LYS A 5 -35.26 4.58 10.86
C LYS A 5 -34.26 3.62 11.52
N ASP A 6 -34.38 2.38 11.13
CA ASP A 6 -33.22 1.54 10.92
C ASP A 6 -32.38 2.22 9.81
N LYS A 7 -31.50 3.15 10.22
CA LYS A 7 -30.46 3.63 9.34
C LYS A 7 -29.56 2.43 9.10
N THR A 8 -29.77 1.75 8.00
CA THR A 8 -28.88 0.71 7.51
C THR A 8 -27.48 1.31 7.61
N ALA A 9 -26.67 0.81 8.54
CA ALA A 9 -25.33 1.34 8.77
C ALA A 9 -24.60 1.27 7.44
N MET A 10 -24.10 2.40 6.95
CA MET A 10 -23.39 2.48 5.66
C MET A 10 -22.23 1.50 5.71
N GLN A 11 -22.18 0.55 4.78
CA GLN A 11 -21.08 -0.41 4.70
C GLN A 11 -19.77 0.35 4.51
N LYS A 12 -18.81 0.13 5.40
CA LYS A 12 -17.49 0.78 5.33
C LYS A 12 -16.66 0.17 4.23
N THR A 13 -15.88 1.00 3.55
CA THR A 13 -14.85 0.53 2.62
C THR A 13 -13.73 -0.15 3.41
N GLN A 14 -13.42 -1.40 3.10
CA GLN A 14 -12.26 -2.08 3.67
C GLN A 14 -10.99 -1.68 2.92
N ILE A 15 -10.03 -1.11 3.63
CA ILE A 15 -8.79 -0.62 3.05
C ILE A 15 -7.62 -1.47 3.51
N PHE A 16 -7.03 -2.21 2.58
CA PHE A 16 -5.85 -3.04 2.83
C PHE A 16 -4.58 -2.27 2.48
N ASN A 17 -3.79 -1.95 3.49
CA ASN A 17 -2.49 -1.33 3.34
C ASN A 17 -1.44 -2.44 3.33
N VAL A 18 -0.88 -2.76 2.17
CA VAL A 18 0.10 -3.83 1.97
C VAL A 18 1.48 -3.21 1.83
N ILE A 19 2.37 -3.51 2.74
CA ILE A 19 3.75 -3.06 2.71
C ILE A 19 4.65 -4.27 2.40
N ILE A 20 5.41 -4.18 1.29
CA ILE A 20 6.40 -5.17 0.87
C ILE A 20 7.76 -4.52 1.11
N LEU A 21 8.43 -4.94 2.18
CA LEU A 21 9.67 -4.34 2.68
C LEU A 21 10.83 -5.27 2.40
N ASP A 22 11.76 -4.81 1.58
CA ASP A 22 13.01 -5.50 1.31
C ASP A 22 13.80 -5.68 2.61
N ARG A 23 14.30 -6.90 2.80
CA ARG A 23 15.19 -7.29 3.89
C ARG A 23 16.49 -7.87 3.35
N SER A 24 16.90 -7.48 2.13
CA SER A 24 18.18 -7.89 1.56
C SER A 24 19.36 -7.23 2.27
N GLY A 25 20.55 -7.76 2.05
CA GLY A 25 21.75 -7.32 2.77
C GLY A 25 22.12 -5.84 2.57
N SER A 26 21.79 -5.24 1.43
CA SER A 26 22.00 -3.80 1.15
C SER A 26 21.21 -2.92 2.11
N MET A 27 20.00 -3.32 2.52
CA MET A 27 19.14 -2.60 3.48
C MET A 27 19.81 -2.41 4.86
N GLN A 28 20.93 -3.08 5.15
CA GLN A 28 21.68 -2.90 6.41
C GLN A 28 22.10 -1.44 6.64
N ARG A 29 22.39 -0.72 5.56
CA ARG A 29 22.80 0.70 5.63
C ARG A 29 21.68 1.62 6.12
N ILE A 30 20.45 1.27 5.83
CA ILE A 30 19.25 2.05 6.17
C ILE A 30 18.31 1.30 7.10
N ARG A 31 18.82 0.28 7.81
CA ARG A 31 18.01 -0.59 8.67
C ARG A 31 17.11 0.18 9.64
N GLN A 32 17.68 1.15 10.37
CA GLN A 32 16.92 1.98 11.29
C GLN A 32 15.89 2.84 10.56
N ALA A 33 16.26 3.43 9.43
CA ALA A 33 15.36 4.27 8.64
C ALA A 33 14.19 3.47 8.05
N ALA A 34 14.42 2.22 7.65
CA ALA A 34 13.36 1.32 7.16
C ALA A 34 12.34 0.99 8.27
N VAL A 35 12.84 0.67 9.49
CA VAL A 35 11.98 0.43 10.67
C VAL A 35 11.19 1.69 11.05
N ASP A 36 11.86 2.83 11.13
CA ASP A 36 11.22 4.10 11.47
C ASP A 36 10.18 4.50 10.41
N GLY A 37 10.50 4.31 9.12
CA GLY A 37 9.61 4.60 8.00
C GLY A 37 8.34 3.75 8.02
N PHE A 38 8.47 2.44 8.25
CA PHE A 38 7.31 1.59 8.45
C PHE A 38 6.44 2.08 9.63
N ASN A 39 7.08 2.41 10.76
CA ASN A 39 6.37 2.87 11.94
C ASN A 39 5.66 4.21 11.72
N GLU A 40 6.26 5.16 10.98
CA GLU A 40 5.60 6.39 10.57
C GLU A 40 4.39 6.12 9.66
N THR A 41 4.52 5.21 8.69
CA THR A 41 3.41 4.78 7.83
C THR A 41 2.28 4.17 8.67
N LEU A 42 2.60 3.29 9.62
CA LEU A 42 1.61 2.68 10.52
C LEU A 42 0.88 3.73 11.36
N ILE A 43 1.59 4.72 11.88
CA ILE A 43 0.98 5.85 12.61
C ILE A 43 0.03 6.64 11.69
N GLY A 44 0.43 6.88 10.44
CA GLY A 44 -0.40 7.55 9.44
C GLY A 44 -1.71 6.78 9.17
N ILE A 45 -1.63 5.46 9.00
CA ILE A 45 -2.80 4.61 8.78
C ILE A 45 -3.72 4.57 10.03
N LYS A 46 -3.14 4.55 11.25
CA LYS A 46 -3.92 4.65 12.49
C LYS A 46 -4.70 5.97 12.59
N LYS A 47 -4.06 7.08 12.24
CA LYS A 47 -4.72 8.39 12.18
C LYS A 47 -5.83 8.44 11.12
N ALA A 48 -5.62 7.78 9.96
CA ALA A 48 -6.66 7.65 8.94
C ALA A 48 -7.85 6.85 9.46
N GLN A 49 -7.61 5.71 10.14
CA GLN A 49 -8.65 4.92 10.78
C GLN A 49 -9.48 5.75 11.77
N GLU A 50 -8.84 6.57 12.59
CA GLU A 50 -9.54 7.45 13.55
C GLU A 50 -10.36 8.52 12.83
N LYS A 51 -9.75 9.18 11.83
CA LYS A 51 -10.37 10.31 11.11
C LYS A 51 -11.54 9.88 10.23
N PHE A 52 -11.47 8.71 9.61
CA PHE A 52 -12.44 8.22 8.64
C PHE A 52 -13.22 7.00 9.14
N ALA A 53 -13.32 6.81 10.46
CA ALA A 53 -13.91 5.63 11.09
C ALA A 53 -15.36 5.36 10.67
N ASP A 54 -16.11 6.39 10.25
CA ASP A 54 -17.50 6.25 9.82
C ASP A 54 -17.64 5.61 8.42
N THR A 55 -16.63 5.77 7.55
CA THR A 55 -16.68 5.35 6.15
C THR A 55 -15.65 4.27 5.79
N GLN A 56 -14.61 4.07 6.62
CA GLN A 56 -13.47 3.21 6.29
C GLN A 56 -13.09 2.30 7.46
N GLU A 57 -12.56 1.13 7.11
CA GLU A 57 -11.92 0.21 8.04
C GLU A 57 -10.56 -0.20 7.47
N HIS A 58 -9.48 0.10 8.20
CA HIS A 58 -8.12 -0.10 7.72
C HIS A 58 -7.48 -1.36 8.29
N PHE A 59 -6.90 -2.14 7.38
CA PHE A 59 -6.09 -3.32 7.68
C PHE A 59 -4.65 -3.09 7.22
N VAL A 60 -3.70 -3.73 7.88
CA VAL A 60 -2.28 -3.66 7.54
C VAL A 60 -1.74 -5.08 7.31
N SER A 61 -1.01 -5.25 6.20
CA SER A 61 -0.15 -6.39 5.94
C SER A 61 1.28 -5.91 5.77
N LEU A 62 2.23 -6.57 6.42
CA LEU A 62 3.65 -6.35 6.26
C LEU A 62 4.31 -7.65 5.86
N VAL A 63 4.90 -7.66 4.69
CA VAL A 63 5.73 -8.76 4.18
C VAL A 63 7.16 -8.26 4.11
N THR A 64 8.09 -8.95 4.79
CA THR A 64 9.52 -8.71 4.63
C THR A 64 10.14 -9.84 3.83
N PHE A 65 11.08 -9.54 2.94
CA PHE A 65 11.63 -10.54 2.04
C PHE A 65 13.14 -10.42 1.84
N CYS A 66 13.79 -11.58 1.72
CA CYS A 66 15.15 -11.75 1.18
C CYS A 66 15.23 -13.14 0.53
N SER A 67 16.33 -13.50 -0.11
CA SER A 67 16.46 -14.80 -0.78
C SER A 67 16.51 -16.01 0.15
N CYS A 68 16.65 -15.78 1.46
CA CYS A 68 16.56 -16.85 2.46
C CYS A 68 15.13 -17.10 2.91
N GLU A 69 14.30 -16.05 2.98
CA GLU A 69 12.96 -16.13 3.57
C GLU A 69 12.06 -14.97 3.14
N THR A 70 10.79 -15.28 2.98
CA THR A 70 9.71 -14.29 2.90
C THR A 70 8.82 -14.45 4.11
N CYS A 71 8.73 -13.42 4.96
CA CYS A 71 8.00 -13.44 6.21
C CYS A 71 6.77 -12.55 6.16
N ASN A 72 5.60 -13.09 6.47
CA ASN A 72 4.40 -12.33 6.77
C ASN A 72 4.45 -11.87 8.23
N VAL A 73 4.92 -10.66 8.48
CA VAL A 73 4.99 -10.08 9.85
C VAL A 73 3.59 -9.70 10.33
N PHE A 74 2.78 -9.14 9.41
CA PHE A 74 1.36 -8.89 9.61
C PHE A 74 0.59 -9.40 8.39
N ASP A 75 -0.54 -10.06 8.61
CA ASP A 75 -1.45 -10.48 7.54
C ASP A 75 -2.86 -9.95 7.84
N LYS A 76 -3.25 -8.89 7.14
CA LYS A 76 -4.57 -8.24 7.25
C LYS A 76 -4.99 -7.94 8.69
N VAL A 77 -4.06 -7.49 9.50
CA VAL A 77 -4.33 -7.14 10.90
C VAL A 77 -5.11 -5.82 10.94
N PRO A 78 -6.24 -5.72 11.65
CA PRO A 78 -6.88 -4.43 11.91
C PRO A 78 -5.85 -3.44 12.44
N VAL A 79 -5.76 -2.25 11.84
CA VAL A 79 -4.64 -1.32 12.10
C VAL A 79 -4.50 -0.94 13.57
N GLY A 80 -5.60 -0.90 14.32
CA GLY A 80 -5.59 -0.65 15.77
C GLY A 80 -4.85 -1.72 16.57
N LYS A 81 -4.74 -2.95 16.05
CA LYS A 81 -4.04 -4.08 16.67
C LYS A 81 -2.60 -4.25 16.18
N ALA A 82 -2.20 -3.56 15.12
CA ALA A 82 -0.85 -3.64 14.61
C ALA A 82 0.14 -2.95 15.56
N ARG A 83 1.23 -3.66 15.90
CA ARG A 83 2.31 -3.10 16.72
C ARG A 83 3.38 -2.44 15.86
N PRO A 84 4.14 -1.51 16.40
CA PRO A 84 5.34 -1.02 15.74
C PRO A 84 6.34 -2.14 15.46
N LEU A 85 7.08 -2.01 14.37
CA LEU A 85 8.23 -2.86 14.07
C LEU A 85 9.40 -2.44 14.96
N SER A 86 10.12 -3.41 15.52
CA SER A 86 11.35 -3.18 16.28
C SER A 86 12.57 -3.55 15.45
N MET A 87 13.75 -3.09 15.90
CA MET A 87 15.01 -3.49 15.26
C MET A 87 15.27 -5.00 15.33
N ASN A 88 14.69 -5.70 16.31
CA ASN A 88 14.81 -7.15 16.42
C ASN A 88 13.90 -7.90 15.44
N ASP A 89 12.86 -7.26 14.93
CA ASP A 89 11.95 -7.84 13.93
C ASP A 89 12.48 -7.74 12.50
N TYR A 90 13.53 -6.92 12.27
CA TYR A 90 14.02 -6.60 10.94
C TYR A 90 15.53 -6.69 10.86
N GLU A 91 16.02 -7.80 10.34
CA GLU A 91 17.45 -8.08 10.20
C GLU A 91 17.81 -8.35 8.73
N PRO A 92 18.40 -7.36 8.05
CA PRO A 92 18.78 -7.48 6.63
C PRO A 92 19.81 -8.59 6.39
N CYS A 93 19.59 -9.39 5.34
CA CYS A 93 20.49 -10.46 4.91
C CYS A 93 20.25 -10.86 3.44
N CYS A 94 21.23 -11.48 2.82
CA CYS A 94 21.14 -12.18 1.53
C CYS A 94 20.77 -11.29 0.33
N SER A 95 20.14 -11.85 -0.70
CA SER A 95 19.82 -11.22 -1.99
C SER A 95 18.36 -10.77 -2.08
N THR A 96 17.98 -10.12 -3.17
CA THR A 96 16.72 -9.41 -3.38
C THR A 96 15.81 -10.11 -4.40
N PRO A 97 14.94 -11.07 -4.02
CA PRO A 97 13.92 -11.67 -4.89
C PRO A 97 12.66 -10.79 -4.93
N LEU A 98 12.76 -9.59 -5.48
CA LEU A 98 11.69 -8.59 -5.48
C LEU A 98 10.46 -9.07 -6.25
N TYR A 99 10.66 -9.65 -7.44
CA TYR A 99 9.53 -10.08 -8.26
C TYR A 99 8.78 -11.24 -7.62
N ASP A 100 9.47 -12.19 -7.01
CA ASP A 100 8.83 -13.29 -6.28
C ASP A 100 8.05 -12.76 -5.08
N ALA A 101 8.63 -11.86 -4.29
CA ALA A 101 7.97 -11.24 -3.15
C ALA A 101 6.69 -10.48 -3.55
N MET A 102 6.76 -9.69 -4.62
CA MET A 102 5.59 -9.01 -5.18
C MET A 102 4.56 -10.01 -5.70
N GLY A 103 4.97 -10.94 -6.55
CA GLY A 103 4.09 -11.90 -7.21
C GLY A 103 3.30 -12.74 -6.21
N PHE A 104 3.96 -13.34 -5.24
CA PHE A 104 3.31 -14.15 -4.22
C PHE A 104 2.39 -13.31 -3.32
N THR A 105 2.85 -12.15 -2.86
CA THR A 105 2.07 -11.29 -1.97
C THR A 105 0.79 -10.78 -2.65
N LEU A 106 0.93 -10.24 -3.86
CA LEU A 106 -0.19 -9.64 -4.59
C LEU A 106 -1.22 -10.70 -5.01
N THR A 107 -0.77 -11.85 -5.51
CA THR A 107 -1.65 -12.95 -5.91
C THR A 107 -2.40 -13.54 -4.73
N ALA A 108 -1.72 -13.75 -3.60
CA ALA A 108 -2.36 -14.25 -2.38
C ALA A 108 -3.40 -13.27 -1.83
N MET A 109 -3.05 -11.98 -1.76
CA MET A 109 -3.96 -10.93 -1.30
C MET A 109 -5.20 -10.84 -2.21
N HIS A 110 -5.00 -10.77 -3.53
CA HIS A 110 -6.08 -10.71 -4.51
C HIS A 110 -7.07 -11.87 -4.34
N LYS A 111 -6.57 -13.09 -4.23
CA LYS A 111 -7.41 -14.28 -4.01
C LYS A 111 -8.25 -14.18 -2.73
N GLN A 112 -7.71 -13.57 -1.68
CA GLN A 112 -8.37 -13.51 -0.37
C GLN A 112 -9.43 -12.42 -0.29
N ILE A 113 -9.29 -11.33 -1.05
CA ILE A 113 -10.19 -10.16 -0.97
C ILE A 113 -11.16 -10.04 -2.15
N LYS A 114 -11.04 -10.90 -3.17
CA LYS A 114 -11.85 -10.83 -4.41
C LYS A 114 -13.36 -10.79 -4.17
N ASP A 115 -13.83 -11.45 -3.11
CA ASP A 115 -15.25 -11.56 -2.77
C ASP A 115 -15.74 -10.41 -1.84
N ILE A 116 -14.85 -9.48 -1.46
CA ILE A 116 -15.22 -8.30 -0.70
C ILE A 116 -15.84 -7.28 -1.64
N GLU A 117 -17.05 -6.84 -1.31
CA GLU A 117 -17.85 -5.95 -2.18
C GLU A 117 -17.26 -4.54 -2.27
N ASP A 118 -16.78 -3.99 -1.16
CA ASP A 118 -16.29 -2.62 -1.08
C ASP A 118 -14.88 -2.60 -0.48
N VAL A 119 -13.88 -2.61 -1.36
CA VAL A 119 -12.47 -2.79 -1.01
C VAL A 119 -11.57 -1.83 -1.79
N ALA A 120 -10.59 -1.26 -1.13
CA ALA A 120 -9.46 -0.55 -1.74
C ALA A 120 -8.14 -1.13 -1.24
N VAL A 121 -7.14 -1.20 -2.10
CA VAL A 121 -5.82 -1.74 -1.75
C VAL A 121 -4.74 -0.72 -2.09
N VAL A 122 -3.89 -0.43 -1.11
CA VAL A 122 -2.73 0.45 -1.27
C VAL A 122 -1.47 -0.34 -0.99
N VAL A 123 -0.69 -0.58 -2.03
CA VAL A 123 0.56 -1.35 -1.98
C VAL A 123 1.74 -0.39 -1.93
N THR A 124 2.67 -0.60 -1.01
CA THR A 124 3.95 0.09 -0.98
C THR A 124 5.09 -0.90 -1.02
N ILE A 125 5.95 -0.76 -2.00
CA ILE A 125 7.18 -1.52 -2.15
C ILE A 125 8.33 -0.62 -1.66
N ILE A 126 9.15 -1.12 -0.74
CA ILE A 126 10.29 -0.40 -0.17
C ILE A 126 11.53 -1.26 -0.37
N THR A 127 12.49 -0.78 -1.14
CA THR A 127 13.74 -1.49 -1.44
C THR A 127 14.89 -0.51 -1.72
N ASP A 128 16.12 -0.90 -1.44
CA ASP A 128 17.34 -0.18 -1.84
C ASP A 128 18.14 -0.92 -2.92
N GLY A 129 17.64 -2.08 -3.35
CA GLY A 129 18.34 -2.99 -4.23
C GLY A 129 17.63 -3.30 -5.53
N TYR A 130 18.43 -3.73 -6.52
CA TYR A 130 17.90 -4.30 -7.75
C TYR A 130 17.46 -5.75 -7.53
N GLU A 131 16.41 -6.13 -8.24
CA GLU A 131 16.03 -7.54 -8.42
C GLU A 131 17.24 -8.38 -8.87
N ASN A 132 17.53 -9.46 -8.14
CA ASN A 132 18.69 -10.31 -8.47
C ASN A 132 18.55 -11.78 -8.05
N ALA A 133 17.39 -12.21 -7.52
CA ALA A 133 17.25 -13.53 -6.94
C ALA A 133 15.87 -14.21 -7.15
N SER A 134 14.95 -13.60 -7.87
CA SER A 134 13.63 -14.19 -8.17
C SER A 134 13.76 -15.39 -9.12
N LYS A 135 12.87 -16.36 -8.96
CA LYS A 135 12.85 -17.61 -9.69
C LYS A 135 11.52 -17.91 -10.35
N GLU A 136 10.41 -17.53 -9.72
CA GLU A 136 9.05 -17.85 -10.15
C GLU A 136 8.44 -16.72 -10.97
N TYR A 137 8.69 -15.46 -10.57
CA TYR A 137 8.21 -14.28 -11.26
C TYR A 137 9.36 -13.54 -11.95
N ASN A 138 9.03 -12.88 -13.05
CA ASN A 138 9.93 -11.99 -13.78
C ASN A 138 9.29 -10.62 -14.01
N GLY A 139 10.06 -9.65 -14.50
CA GLY A 139 9.57 -8.30 -14.71
C GLY A 139 8.32 -8.22 -15.57
N SER A 140 8.21 -9.03 -16.62
CA SER A 140 7.03 -9.06 -17.51
C SER A 140 5.77 -9.58 -16.79
N SER A 141 5.92 -10.63 -15.98
CA SER A 141 4.79 -11.19 -15.21
C SER A 141 4.33 -10.23 -14.11
N ILE A 142 5.27 -9.54 -13.45
CA ILE A 142 4.93 -8.51 -12.45
C ILE A 142 4.24 -7.32 -13.10
N LYS A 143 4.76 -6.85 -14.23
CA LYS A 143 4.12 -5.77 -15.01
C LYS A 143 2.66 -6.10 -15.33
N ALA A 144 2.40 -7.27 -15.90
CA ALA A 144 1.05 -7.70 -16.25
C ALA A 144 0.15 -7.83 -15.01
N LEU A 145 0.68 -8.32 -13.88
CA LEU A 145 -0.05 -8.41 -12.62
C LEU A 145 -0.41 -7.03 -12.07
N VAL A 146 0.54 -6.10 -12.03
CA VAL A 146 0.31 -4.72 -11.59
C VAL A 146 -0.73 -4.02 -12.46
N GLU A 147 -0.64 -4.14 -13.79
CA GLU A 147 -1.61 -3.55 -14.73
C GLU A 147 -3.02 -4.13 -14.54
N THR A 148 -3.13 -5.43 -14.23
CA THR A 148 -4.41 -6.07 -13.96
C THR A 148 -5.02 -5.55 -12.65
N LEU A 149 -4.25 -5.55 -11.57
CA LEU A 149 -4.71 -5.10 -10.27
C LEU A 149 -5.00 -3.59 -10.23
N HIS A 150 -4.24 -2.79 -10.97
CA HIS A 150 -4.52 -1.36 -11.10
C HIS A 150 -5.90 -1.09 -11.72
N LYS A 151 -6.30 -1.86 -12.73
CA LYS A 151 -7.66 -1.79 -13.31
C LYS A 151 -8.75 -2.18 -12.31
N GLU A 152 -8.40 -2.97 -11.30
CA GLU A 152 -9.28 -3.35 -10.19
C GLU A 152 -9.21 -2.37 -9.01
N GLY A 153 -8.67 -1.16 -9.21
CA GLY A 153 -8.62 -0.09 -8.21
C GLY A 153 -7.49 -0.20 -7.18
N TRP A 154 -6.50 -1.09 -7.42
CA TRP A 154 -5.31 -1.15 -6.57
C TRP A 154 -4.36 0.00 -6.88
N THR A 155 -3.76 0.53 -5.86
CA THR A 155 -2.78 1.62 -5.96
C THR A 155 -1.42 1.12 -5.56
N PHE A 156 -0.39 1.51 -6.31
CA PHE A 156 0.98 1.09 -6.09
C PHE A 156 1.91 2.28 -5.88
N THR A 157 2.78 2.21 -4.89
CA THR A 157 3.89 3.13 -4.67
C THR A 157 5.19 2.34 -4.59
N TYR A 158 6.18 2.74 -5.34
CA TYR A 158 7.53 2.20 -5.28
C TYR A 158 8.46 3.21 -4.61
N MET A 159 9.13 2.80 -3.57
CA MET A 159 10.09 3.60 -2.82
C MET A 159 11.47 2.97 -2.94
N GLY A 160 12.33 3.58 -3.72
CA GLY A 160 13.68 3.09 -4.00
C GLY A 160 14.77 4.01 -3.45
N ALA A 161 15.86 3.43 -2.98
CA ALA A 161 16.99 4.18 -2.43
C ALA A 161 18.06 4.53 -3.47
N ASN A 162 17.75 4.45 -4.75
CA ASN A 162 18.69 4.75 -5.82
C ASN A 162 18.07 5.65 -6.90
N GLN A 163 18.92 6.27 -7.72
CA GLN A 163 18.48 7.20 -8.77
C GLN A 163 17.64 6.52 -9.86
N ASP A 164 17.71 5.20 -9.97
CA ASP A 164 17.00 4.41 -10.98
C ASP A 164 15.63 3.89 -10.50
N ALA A 165 15.19 4.26 -9.28
CA ALA A 165 13.91 3.78 -8.73
C ALA A 165 12.72 4.11 -9.62
N MET A 166 12.73 5.26 -10.29
CA MET A 166 11.70 5.65 -11.24
C MET A 166 11.68 4.72 -12.46
N GLU A 167 12.84 4.40 -13.05
CA GLU A 167 12.95 3.50 -14.20
C GLU A 167 12.50 2.08 -13.84
N VAL A 168 12.93 1.57 -12.70
CA VAL A 168 12.53 0.26 -12.19
C VAL A 168 11.01 0.20 -11.96
N ALA A 169 10.43 1.20 -11.32
CA ALA A 169 8.99 1.30 -11.10
C ALA A 169 8.21 1.33 -12.42
N MET A 170 8.64 2.15 -13.38
CA MET A 170 8.03 2.25 -14.70
C MET A 170 8.11 0.94 -15.48
N SER A 171 9.19 0.18 -15.35
CA SER A 171 9.32 -1.14 -15.98
C SER A 171 8.26 -2.13 -15.50
N MET A 172 7.73 -1.92 -14.28
CA MET A 172 6.64 -2.70 -13.67
C MET A 172 5.27 -2.02 -13.79
N SER A 173 5.12 -0.97 -14.60
CA SER A 173 3.90 -0.15 -14.72
C SER A 173 3.46 0.53 -13.42
N ILE A 174 4.37 0.77 -12.49
CA ILE A 174 4.13 1.55 -11.28
C ILE A 174 4.51 3.00 -11.57
N ARG A 175 3.51 3.90 -11.58
CA ARG A 175 3.71 5.33 -11.86
C ARG A 175 4.22 6.10 -10.65
N ASN A 176 3.72 5.75 -9.46
CA ASN A 176 4.08 6.44 -8.24
C ASN A 176 5.40 5.89 -7.70
N ALA A 177 6.50 6.50 -8.09
CA ALA A 177 7.83 6.12 -7.65
C ALA A 177 8.47 7.28 -6.88
N ARG A 178 9.14 6.97 -5.80
CA ARG A 178 9.85 7.94 -4.97
C ARG A 178 11.27 7.48 -4.71
N ASN A 179 12.22 8.36 -4.95
CA ASN A 179 13.58 8.16 -4.50
C ASN A 179 13.72 8.63 -3.05
N PHE A 180 14.48 7.91 -2.27
CA PHE A 180 14.94 8.37 -0.96
C PHE A 180 16.46 8.22 -0.86
N ASP A 181 17.08 9.13 -0.14
CA ASP A 181 18.50 9.07 0.14
C ASP A 181 18.81 8.00 1.18
N TYR A 182 20.03 7.41 1.16
CA TYR A 182 20.49 6.48 2.18
C TYR A 182 20.60 7.09 3.59
N SER A 183 20.24 8.36 3.77
CA SER A 183 20.16 9.00 5.08
C SER A 183 18.83 8.70 5.78
N SER A 184 18.87 8.63 7.10
CA SER A 184 17.66 8.51 7.91
C SER A 184 16.68 9.67 7.69
N GLU A 185 17.20 10.86 7.40
CA GLU A 185 16.39 12.06 7.15
C GLU A 185 15.68 11.99 5.78
N GLY A 186 16.40 11.62 4.72
CA GLY A 186 15.83 11.45 3.38
C GLY A 186 14.76 10.36 3.34
N THR A 187 15.01 9.22 3.98
CA THR A 187 14.03 8.14 4.10
C THR A 187 12.76 8.60 4.82
N ARG A 188 12.92 9.31 5.96
CA ARG A 188 11.76 9.85 6.70
C ARG A 188 10.99 10.90 5.90
N ALA A 189 11.67 11.76 5.15
CA ALA A 189 11.03 12.78 4.32
C ALA A 189 10.17 12.12 3.22
N SER A 190 10.68 11.11 2.54
CA SER A 190 9.93 10.34 1.54
C SER A 190 8.72 9.62 2.13
N MET A 191 8.87 9.01 3.32
CA MET A 191 7.77 8.33 4.02
C MET A 191 6.66 9.31 4.46
N ARG A 192 7.03 10.53 4.89
CA ARG A 192 6.05 11.57 5.22
C ARG A 192 5.25 12.02 4.01
N LYS A 193 5.90 12.20 2.86
CA LYS A 193 5.22 12.52 1.60
C LYS A 193 4.23 11.41 1.22
N ASP A 194 4.64 10.14 1.29
CA ASP A 194 3.75 9.01 1.05
C ASP A 194 2.56 9.00 2.01
N THR A 195 2.79 9.25 3.30
CA THR A 195 1.72 9.34 4.30
C THR A 195 0.74 10.47 3.97
N THR A 196 1.22 11.64 3.53
CA THR A 196 0.36 12.75 3.11
C THR A 196 -0.49 12.39 1.91
N THR A 197 0.12 11.78 0.89
CA THR A 197 -0.59 11.32 -0.31
C THR A 197 -1.69 10.31 0.02
N ARG A 198 -1.38 9.34 0.88
CA ARG A 198 -2.37 8.36 1.38
C ARG A 198 -3.53 9.03 2.11
N MET A 199 -3.24 10.00 2.99
CA MET A 199 -4.28 10.75 3.70
C MET A 199 -5.20 11.52 2.76
N ASN A 200 -4.66 12.10 1.68
CA ASN A 200 -5.44 12.77 0.64
C ASN A 200 -6.34 11.76 -0.09
N PHE A 201 -5.80 10.62 -0.49
CA PHE A 201 -6.59 9.54 -1.11
C PHE A 201 -7.71 9.06 -0.19
N PHE A 202 -7.43 8.75 1.08
CA PHE A 202 -8.45 8.33 2.05
C PHE A 202 -9.52 9.38 2.32
N SER A 203 -9.13 10.66 2.31
CA SER A 203 -10.07 11.77 2.43
C SER A 203 -11.04 11.83 1.26
N ARG A 204 -10.54 11.66 0.03
CA ARG A 204 -11.36 11.64 -1.20
C ARG A 204 -12.30 10.42 -1.23
N LEU A 205 -11.81 9.25 -0.82
CA LEU A 205 -12.66 8.06 -0.65
C LEU A 205 -13.80 8.32 0.32
N SER A 206 -13.51 8.92 1.48
CA SER A 206 -14.52 9.23 2.48
C SER A 206 -15.56 10.23 1.95
N GLN A 207 -15.11 11.26 1.23
CA GLN A 207 -15.99 12.24 0.61
C GLN A 207 -16.91 11.59 -0.43
N MET A 208 -16.35 10.82 -1.36
CA MET A 208 -17.11 10.10 -2.38
C MET A 208 -18.16 9.17 -1.75
N LYS A 209 -17.78 8.46 -0.67
CA LYS A 209 -18.70 7.58 0.05
C LYS A 209 -19.87 8.33 0.66
N ASN A 210 -19.61 9.49 1.28
CA ASN A 210 -20.65 10.34 1.85
C ASN A 210 -21.57 10.89 0.75
N GLU A 211 -21.02 11.32 -0.39
CA GLU A 211 -21.81 11.82 -1.52
C GLU A 211 -22.66 10.70 -2.14
N ALA A 212 -22.10 9.51 -2.32
CA ALA A 212 -22.82 8.33 -2.86
C ALA A 212 -24.02 7.92 -1.98
N ALA A 213 -23.97 8.16 -0.68
CA ALA A 213 -25.10 7.88 0.23
C ALA A 213 -26.37 8.68 -0.09
N PHE A 214 -26.26 9.77 -0.86
CA PHE A 214 -27.38 10.61 -1.32
C PHE A 214 -27.79 10.32 -2.78
N CYS A 215 -27.10 9.44 -3.49
CA CYS A 215 -27.43 9.06 -4.84
C CYS A 215 -28.63 8.07 -4.86
N ALA A 216 -29.51 8.23 -5.84
CA ALA A 216 -30.69 7.38 -5.98
C ALA A 216 -30.37 5.96 -6.43
N GLU A 217 -29.27 5.78 -7.15
CA GLU A 217 -28.81 4.47 -7.66
C GLU A 217 -27.42 4.16 -7.09
N PRO A 218 -27.22 2.97 -6.52
CA PRO A 218 -25.92 2.55 -6.03
C PRO A 218 -24.97 2.25 -7.21
N MET A 219 -23.73 2.65 -7.06
CA MET A 219 -22.66 2.36 -8.00
C MET A 219 -22.33 0.86 -8.04
N SER A 220 -22.13 0.28 -9.22
CA SER A 220 -21.65 -1.10 -9.34
C SER A 220 -20.25 -1.25 -8.74
N LYS A 221 -19.83 -2.49 -8.47
CA LYS A 221 -18.48 -2.77 -7.94
C LYS A 221 -17.41 -2.27 -8.90
N GLU A 222 -17.56 -2.54 -10.19
CA GLU A 222 -16.61 -2.14 -11.24
C GLU A 222 -16.48 -0.62 -11.35
N GLU A 223 -17.58 0.10 -11.35
CA GLU A 223 -17.59 1.56 -11.36
C GLU A 223 -16.90 2.14 -10.14
N ARG A 224 -17.16 1.57 -8.96
CA ARG A 224 -16.55 1.97 -7.70
C ARG A 224 -15.04 1.77 -7.70
N LEU A 225 -14.57 0.59 -8.10
CA LEU A 225 -13.14 0.28 -8.22
C LEU A 225 -12.44 1.21 -9.22
N GLY A 226 -13.08 1.50 -10.36
CA GLY A 226 -12.58 2.48 -11.32
C GLY A 226 -12.50 3.91 -10.75
N CYS A 227 -13.45 4.30 -9.87
CA CYS A 227 -13.37 5.56 -9.15
C CYS A 227 -12.21 5.58 -8.17
N TYR A 228 -11.98 4.50 -7.41
CA TYR A 228 -10.88 4.41 -6.46
C TYR A 228 -9.51 4.57 -7.13
N GLY A 229 -9.30 3.92 -8.28
CA GLY A 229 -8.09 4.10 -9.08
C GLY A 229 -7.86 5.55 -9.47
N ARG A 230 -8.88 6.23 -10.01
CA ARG A 230 -8.75 7.67 -10.39
C ARG A 230 -8.46 8.57 -9.19
N LEU A 231 -9.16 8.38 -8.06
CA LEU A 231 -8.92 9.17 -6.85
C LEU A 231 -7.52 8.99 -6.29
N ALA A 232 -6.96 7.79 -6.44
CA ALA A 232 -5.59 7.52 -6.07
C ALA A 232 -4.61 8.24 -7.00
N ASP A 233 -4.75 8.08 -8.33
CA ASP A 233 -3.90 8.74 -9.32
C ASP A 233 -3.89 10.26 -9.09
N GLU A 234 -5.05 10.90 -8.94
CA GLU A 234 -5.18 12.33 -8.63
C GLU A 234 -4.47 12.73 -7.33
N ALA A 235 -4.57 11.92 -6.26
CA ALA A 235 -3.92 12.22 -5.00
C ALA A 235 -2.39 12.16 -5.09
N PHE A 236 -1.85 11.28 -5.95
CA PHE A 236 -0.42 11.15 -6.19
C PHE A 236 0.10 12.27 -7.13
N ASP A 237 -0.62 12.58 -8.21
CA ASP A 237 -0.24 13.64 -9.16
C ASP A 237 -0.17 15.03 -8.50
N GLU A 238 -1.09 15.34 -7.59
CA GLU A 238 -1.08 16.61 -6.86
C GLU A 238 0.13 16.79 -5.93
N GLU A 239 0.67 15.72 -5.38
CA GLU A 239 1.81 15.79 -4.49
C GLU A 239 3.14 15.89 -5.25
N GLU A 240 3.20 15.40 -6.49
CA GLU A 240 4.36 15.56 -7.36
C GLU A 240 4.52 17.00 -7.90
N ASN A 241 3.42 17.74 -8.00
CA ASN A 241 3.40 19.11 -8.50
C ASN A 241 3.62 20.18 -7.42
N LYS A 242 3.88 19.80 -6.16
CA LYS A 242 4.20 20.69 -5.03
C LYS A 242 5.68 20.67 -4.67
#